data_602c37c8174b447aa6ddb1925f6d8ea5
#
_entry.id   602c37c8174b447aa6ddb1925f6d8ea5
#
_cell.length_a   1.000
_cell.length_b   1.000
_cell.length_c   1.000
_cell.angle_alpha   90.00
_cell.angle_beta   90.00
_cell.angle_gamma   90.00
#
_symmetry.space_group_name_H-M   'P 1'
#
loop_
_entity.id
_entity.type
_entity.pdbx_description
1 polymer ?
#
loop_
_entity_poly.entity_id
_entity_poly.type
_entity_poly.pdbx_seq_one_letter_code
_entity_poly.pdbx_strand_id
1 'polypeptide(L)'
;MFKLTKTALRNSKKALPLCKATKRGFAAMNEFNNDLFAHEFTDSMDFRDKTEKFKCFRVMDEEGNIVTPGYDDKISNELLMKMYDTMVTINEADQVYNAAQRQARISFYMTQLGEEASGIGTAAALQDHDLIFPQYREAGSFLWRGFSIQQMGH
;
A
#
# COMPACT_ATOMS: atom_id res chain seq x y z
N MET A 1 -37.69 -8.42 43.96
CA MET A 1 -37.89 -9.56 43.02
C MET A 1 -38.94 -9.11 42.01
N PHE A 2 -38.54 -8.49 40.93
CA PHE A 2 -39.45 -7.99 39.87
C PHE A 2 -39.67 -9.08 38.83
N LYS A 3 -40.91 -9.56 38.72
CA LYS A 3 -41.33 -10.47 37.63
C LYS A 3 -41.61 -9.62 36.40
N LEU A 4 -40.73 -9.67 35.41
CA LEU A 4 -41.01 -9.14 34.07
C LEU A 4 -42.00 -10.08 33.38
N THR A 5 -43.18 -9.58 33.08
CA THR A 5 -44.26 -10.31 32.41
C THR A 5 -43.89 -10.56 30.95
N LYS A 6 -44.16 -11.76 30.44
CA LYS A 6 -43.89 -12.23 29.05
C LYS A 6 -44.52 -11.35 27.94
N THR A 7 -45.29 -10.35 28.27
CA THR A 7 -45.97 -9.46 27.31
C THR A 7 -45.03 -8.38 26.74
N ALA A 8 -43.96 -8.00 27.44
CA ALA A 8 -43.02 -6.97 26.97
C ALA A 8 -42.07 -7.44 25.85
N LEU A 9 -41.91 -8.73 25.68
CA LEU A 9 -40.99 -9.34 24.69
C LEU A 9 -41.65 -9.57 23.30
N ARG A 10 -42.94 -9.33 23.15
CA ARG A 10 -43.67 -9.63 21.89
C ARG A 10 -43.68 -8.47 20.90
N ASN A 11 -43.32 -7.26 21.32
CA ASN A 11 -43.38 -6.07 20.47
C ASN A 11 -42.07 -5.57 19.90
N SER A 12 -40.93 -6.27 20.16
CA SER A 12 -39.62 -5.86 19.63
C SER A 12 -39.26 -6.49 18.27
N LYS A 13 -40.19 -7.22 17.64
CA LYS A 13 -39.95 -7.86 16.32
C LYS A 13 -40.50 -7.08 15.12
N LYS A 14 -40.72 -5.78 15.24
CA LYS A 14 -40.83 -4.95 14.05
C LYS A 14 -39.40 -4.52 13.67
N ALA A 15 -38.70 -5.38 12.98
CA ALA A 15 -37.50 -5.01 12.25
C ALA A 15 -37.92 -3.91 11.25
N LEU A 16 -37.27 -2.76 11.37
CA LEU A 16 -37.37 -1.69 10.38
C LEU A 16 -37.08 -2.31 9.01
N PRO A 17 -37.88 -2.01 7.97
CA PRO A 17 -37.62 -2.56 6.65
C PRO A 17 -36.26 -2.04 6.19
N LEU A 18 -35.29 -2.95 6.05
CA LEU A 18 -33.99 -2.63 5.45
C LEU A 18 -34.25 -2.00 4.09
N CYS A 19 -33.71 -0.82 3.87
CA CYS A 19 -33.87 -0.08 2.64
C CYS A 19 -33.51 -0.98 1.44
N LYS A 20 -34.45 -1.15 0.48
CA LYS A 20 -34.24 -1.98 -0.71
C LYS A 20 -33.01 -1.58 -1.54
N ALA A 21 -32.53 -0.33 -1.38
CA ALA A 21 -31.32 0.17 -2.03
C ALA A 21 -30.03 -0.51 -1.54
N THR A 22 -29.97 -0.90 -0.23
CA THR A 22 -28.80 -1.59 0.33
C THR A 22 -28.66 -3.00 -0.21
N LYS A 23 -29.76 -3.69 -0.53
CA LYS A 23 -29.69 -5.04 -1.11
C LYS A 23 -29.16 -5.04 -2.56
N ARG A 24 -29.46 -4.00 -3.34
CA ARG A 24 -28.95 -3.87 -4.71
C ARG A 24 -27.45 -3.54 -4.75
N GLY A 25 -26.97 -2.71 -3.82
CA GLY A 25 -25.53 -2.40 -3.72
C GLY A 25 -24.68 -3.63 -3.34
N PHE A 26 -25.18 -4.47 -2.41
CA PHE A 26 -24.49 -5.70 -2.03
C PHE A 26 -24.52 -6.78 -3.11
N ALA A 27 -25.61 -6.91 -3.85
CA ALA A 27 -25.70 -7.85 -4.97
C ALA A 27 -24.78 -7.46 -6.13
N ALA A 28 -24.69 -6.17 -6.45
CA ALA A 28 -23.77 -5.67 -7.49
C ALA A 28 -22.31 -5.83 -7.11
N MET A 29 -21.95 -5.71 -5.82
CA MET A 29 -20.57 -6.00 -5.35
C MET A 29 -20.25 -7.50 -5.44
N ASN A 30 -21.23 -8.38 -5.22
CA ASN A 30 -21.00 -9.83 -5.33
C ASN A 30 -20.80 -10.29 -6.79
N GLU A 31 -21.43 -9.64 -7.77
CA GLU A 31 -21.22 -9.97 -9.19
C GLU A 31 -19.82 -9.53 -9.68
N PHE A 32 -19.22 -8.50 -9.06
CA PHE A 32 -17.89 -8.01 -9.44
C PHE A 32 -16.73 -8.82 -8.80
N ASN A 33 -17.01 -9.64 -7.79
CA ASN A 33 -15.99 -10.27 -6.95
C ASN A 33 -15.97 -11.81 -6.99
N ASN A 34 -16.74 -12.45 -7.86
CA ASN A 34 -16.93 -13.91 -7.75
C ASN A 34 -15.68 -14.75 -8.04
N ASP A 35 -14.65 -14.22 -8.71
CA ASP A 35 -13.49 -15.03 -9.10
C ASP A 35 -12.17 -14.65 -8.38
N LEU A 36 -12.07 -13.42 -7.84
CA LEU A 36 -10.83 -12.95 -7.20
C LEU A 36 -10.80 -13.12 -5.68
N PHE A 37 -11.97 -13.22 -5.03
CA PHE A 37 -12.10 -13.32 -3.57
C PHE A 37 -13.22 -14.29 -3.15
N ALA A 38 -13.26 -15.48 -3.76
CA ALA A 38 -14.14 -16.55 -3.28
C ALA A 38 -13.65 -16.98 -1.89
N HIS A 39 -14.35 -16.53 -0.85
CA HIS A 39 -14.10 -16.97 0.51
C HIS A 39 -14.95 -18.21 0.80
N GLU A 40 -14.30 -19.34 1.04
CA GLU A 40 -14.96 -20.49 1.67
C GLU A 40 -15.01 -20.26 3.17
N PHE A 41 -16.22 -20.34 3.73
CA PHE A 41 -16.39 -20.29 5.16
C PHE A 41 -16.13 -21.68 5.76
N THR A 42 -15.30 -21.74 6.78
CA THR A 42 -15.04 -22.94 7.57
C THR A 42 -15.36 -22.67 9.03
N ASP A 43 -15.84 -23.68 9.73
CA ASP A 43 -16.07 -23.67 11.17
C ASP A 43 -14.85 -24.20 11.95
N SER A 44 -13.82 -24.65 11.24
CA SER A 44 -12.56 -25.14 11.81
C SER A 44 -11.40 -24.21 11.48
N MET A 45 -10.47 -24.05 12.44
CA MET A 45 -9.21 -23.36 12.21
C MET A 45 -8.15 -24.34 11.71
N ASP A 46 -7.51 -24.01 10.59
CA ASP A 46 -6.36 -24.76 10.05
C ASP A 46 -5.05 -24.09 10.52
N PHE A 47 -4.30 -24.82 11.36
CA PHE A 47 -3.01 -24.40 11.86
C PHE A 47 -1.90 -25.06 11.04
N ARG A 48 -1.15 -24.23 10.30
CA ARG A 48 -0.02 -24.72 9.49
C ARG A 48 1.29 -24.43 10.20
N ASP A 49 1.95 -25.46 10.65
CA ASP A 49 3.28 -25.37 11.29
C ASP A 49 4.39 -24.96 10.32
N LYS A 50 4.19 -25.23 9.03
CA LYS A 50 5.14 -24.88 7.96
C LYS A 50 4.40 -24.29 6.78
N THR A 51 4.74 -23.08 6.41
CA THR A 51 4.33 -22.48 5.15
C THR A 51 5.37 -22.77 4.07
N GLU A 52 4.93 -23.07 2.85
CA GLU A 52 5.85 -23.12 1.71
C GLU A 52 6.50 -21.77 1.50
N LYS A 53 7.79 -21.79 1.14
CA LYS A 53 8.51 -20.56 0.81
C LYS A 53 7.95 -19.99 -0.48
N PHE A 54 7.55 -18.72 -0.46
CA PHE A 54 7.17 -18.02 -1.66
C PHE A 54 8.37 -17.88 -2.60
N LYS A 55 8.14 -18.14 -3.88
CA LYS A 55 9.16 -17.91 -4.91
C LYS A 55 9.20 -16.41 -5.22
N CYS A 56 10.37 -15.79 -5.11
CA CYS A 56 10.58 -14.41 -5.49
C CYS A 56 11.19 -14.36 -6.89
N PHE A 57 10.63 -13.53 -7.76
CA PHE A 57 11.26 -13.21 -9.03
C PHE A 57 12.47 -12.32 -8.76
N ARG A 58 13.63 -12.74 -9.24
CA ARG A 58 14.90 -12.04 -9.01
C ARG A 58 15.62 -11.88 -10.33
N VAL A 59 15.90 -10.65 -10.68
CA VAL A 59 16.64 -10.31 -11.91
C VAL A 59 18.14 -10.25 -11.63
N MET A 60 18.52 -9.71 -10.48
CA MET A 60 19.90 -9.38 -10.12
C MET A 60 20.24 -9.95 -8.74
N ASP A 61 21.47 -10.41 -8.53
CA ASP A 61 21.97 -10.82 -7.23
C ASP A 61 22.40 -9.62 -6.37
N GLU A 62 22.95 -9.91 -5.18
CA GLU A 62 23.41 -8.86 -4.25
C GLU A 62 24.69 -8.18 -4.73
N GLU A 63 25.44 -8.83 -5.59
CA GLU A 63 26.66 -8.34 -6.21
C GLU A 63 26.38 -7.52 -7.49
N GLY A 64 25.12 -7.44 -7.93
CA GLY A 64 24.71 -6.69 -9.11
C GLY A 64 24.80 -7.46 -10.42
N ASN A 65 25.01 -8.80 -10.39
CA ASN A 65 25.04 -9.60 -11.59
C ASN A 65 23.62 -10.03 -12.00
N ILE A 66 23.33 -10.04 -13.30
CA ILE A 66 22.05 -10.50 -13.81
C ILE A 66 21.97 -12.02 -13.71
N VAL A 67 21.01 -12.53 -12.94
CA VAL A 67 20.80 -13.98 -12.71
C VAL A 67 19.66 -14.56 -13.52
N THR A 68 18.79 -13.72 -14.10
CA THR A 68 17.70 -14.17 -14.95
C THR A 68 18.17 -14.35 -16.38
N PRO A 69 18.17 -15.58 -16.94
CA PRO A 69 18.62 -15.81 -18.31
C PRO A 69 17.78 -15.02 -19.35
N GLY A 70 18.47 -14.36 -20.27
CA GLY A 70 17.82 -13.60 -21.34
C GLY A 70 17.17 -12.29 -20.90
N TYR A 71 17.42 -11.86 -19.68
CA TYR A 71 17.01 -10.52 -19.26
C TYR A 71 17.91 -9.49 -19.98
N ASP A 72 17.26 -8.62 -20.72
CA ASP A 72 17.90 -7.48 -21.38
C ASP A 72 17.52 -6.20 -20.62
N ASP A 73 18.50 -5.53 -20.09
CA ASP A 73 18.31 -4.26 -19.39
C ASP A 73 18.04 -3.16 -20.44
N LYS A 74 16.79 -2.71 -20.50
CA LYS A 74 16.34 -1.64 -21.41
C LYS A 74 16.42 -0.25 -20.78
N ILE A 75 16.94 -0.16 -19.58
CA ILE A 75 17.04 1.11 -18.83
C ILE A 75 18.34 1.79 -19.23
N SER A 76 18.26 3.04 -19.71
CA SER A 76 19.48 3.79 -20.04
C SER A 76 20.29 4.18 -18.81
N ASN A 77 21.59 4.34 -18.98
CA ASN A 77 22.47 4.77 -17.88
C ASN A 77 22.07 6.14 -17.32
N GLU A 78 21.58 7.05 -18.16
CA GLU A 78 21.09 8.38 -17.72
C GLU A 78 19.88 8.24 -16.80
N LEU A 79 18.96 7.32 -17.14
CA LEU A 79 17.78 7.06 -16.32
C LEU A 79 18.17 6.41 -14.99
N LEU A 80 19.09 5.44 -15.02
CA LEU A 80 19.62 4.80 -13.80
C LEU A 80 20.31 5.83 -12.88
N MET A 81 21.11 6.73 -13.44
CA MET A 81 21.76 7.80 -12.66
C MET A 81 20.73 8.75 -12.05
N LYS A 82 19.71 9.14 -12.80
CA LYS A 82 18.63 9.98 -12.27
C LYS A 82 17.87 9.27 -11.14
N MET A 83 17.60 7.97 -11.29
CA MET A 83 16.96 7.16 -10.23
C MET A 83 17.84 7.16 -8.97
N TYR A 84 19.13 6.89 -9.14
CA TYR A 84 20.08 6.84 -8.03
C TYR A 84 20.19 8.19 -7.31
N ASP A 85 20.36 9.28 -8.04
CA ASP A 85 20.38 10.64 -7.46
C ASP A 85 19.12 10.95 -6.67
N THR A 86 17.96 10.54 -7.18
CA THR A 86 16.69 10.73 -6.47
C THR A 86 16.62 9.88 -5.20
N MET A 87 17.13 8.63 -5.23
CA MET A 87 17.19 7.76 -4.05
C MET A 87 18.11 8.34 -2.97
N VAL A 88 19.28 8.83 -3.35
CA VAL A 88 20.21 9.48 -2.41
C VAL A 88 19.58 10.75 -1.83
N THR A 89 18.96 11.56 -2.68
CA THR A 89 18.30 12.79 -2.25
C THR A 89 17.20 12.55 -1.22
N ILE A 90 16.34 11.54 -1.45
CA ILE A 90 15.28 11.23 -0.49
C ILE A 90 15.84 10.64 0.80
N ASN A 91 16.88 9.82 0.73
CA ASN A 91 17.54 9.25 1.91
C ASN A 91 18.13 10.35 2.81
N GLU A 92 18.84 11.32 2.23
CA GLU A 92 19.36 12.48 2.98
C GLU A 92 18.23 13.36 3.54
N ALA A 93 17.18 13.61 2.76
CA ALA A 93 16.02 14.35 3.22
C ALA A 93 15.30 13.64 4.39
N ASP A 94 15.20 12.32 4.35
CA ASP A 94 14.62 11.51 5.42
C ASP A 94 15.33 11.73 6.76
N GLN A 95 16.65 11.82 6.75
CA GLN A 95 17.42 12.08 7.97
C GLN A 95 17.06 13.44 8.57
N VAL A 96 16.98 14.46 7.74
CA VAL A 96 16.65 15.83 8.16
C VAL A 96 15.22 15.93 8.68
N TYR A 97 14.25 15.40 7.94
CA TYR A 97 12.83 15.45 8.32
C TYR A 97 12.53 14.59 9.54
N ASN A 98 13.14 13.41 9.66
CA ASN A 98 13.01 12.58 10.85
C ASN A 98 13.56 13.30 12.09
N ALA A 99 14.71 13.97 11.97
CA ALA A 99 15.26 14.77 13.06
C ALA A 99 14.34 15.95 13.43
N ALA A 100 13.76 16.64 12.46
CA ALA A 100 12.81 17.72 12.67
C ALA A 100 11.52 17.24 13.35
N GLN A 101 11.03 16.05 12.97
CA GLN A 101 9.87 15.43 13.60
C GLN A 101 10.16 15.07 15.07
N ARG A 102 11.33 14.49 15.35
CA ARG A 102 11.72 14.17 16.74
C ARG A 102 11.91 15.42 17.61
N GLN A 103 12.20 16.56 17.01
CA GLN A 103 12.26 17.88 17.67
C GLN A 103 10.90 18.58 17.75
N ALA A 104 9.81 17.91 17.38
CA ALA A 104 8.46 18.45 17.33
C ALA A 104 8.29 19.68 16.40
N ARG A 105 9.17 19.87 15.41
CA ARG A 105 9.05 20.94 14.41
C ARG A 105 8.02 20.62 13.35
N ILE A 106 7.83 19.33 13.08
CA ILE A 106 6.77 18.81 12.20
C ILE A 106 5.98 17.74 12.96
N SER A 107 4.71 17.61 12.67
CA SER A 107 3.79 16.75 13.42
C SER A 107 4.03 15.26 13.16
N PHE A 108 4.31 14.91 11.92
CA PHE A 108 4.48 13.51 11.50
C PHE A 108 5.46 13.43 10.33
N TYR A 109 6.35 12.44 10.38
CA TYR A 109 7.19 12.03 9.28
C TYR A 109 7.54 10.54 9.41
N MET A 110 7.57 9.83 8.28
CA MET A 110 8.05 8.44 8.20
C MET A 110 9.10 8.34 7.11
N THR A 111 10.25 7.79 7.46
CA THR A 111 11.34 7.57 6.51
C THR A 111 11.01 6.45 5.53
N GLN A 112 11.61 6.51 4.35
CA GLN A 112 11.53 5.49 3.31
C GLN A 112 12.71 4.52 3.35
N LEU A 113 13.43 4.46 4.44
CA LEU A 113 14.66 3.69 4.59
C LEU A 113 14.46 2.22 4.16
N GLY A 114 15.20 1.82 3.13
CA GLY A 114 15.13 0.49 2.51
C GLY A 114 14.03 0.33 1.47
N GLU A 115 13.20 1.35 1.21
CA GLU A 115 12.10 1.33 0.24
C GLU A 115 12.34 2.32 -0.93
N GLU A 116 13.48 3.02 -0.95
CA GLU A 116 13.80 4.08 -1.92
C GLU A 116 13.70 3.57 -3.36
N ALA A 117 14.30 2.41 -3.63
CA ALA A 117 14.32 1.82 -4.96
C ALA A 117 12.90 1.39 -5.43
N SER A 118 12.07 0.90 -4.52
CA SER A 118 10.68 0.52 -4.84
C SER A 118 9.84 1.74 -5.21
N GLY A 119 9.93 2.81 -4.42
CA GLY A 119 9.21 4.06 -4.65
C GLY A 119 9.64 4.75 -5.94
N ILE A 120 10.94 4.94 -6.13
CA ILE A 120 11.49 5.61 -7.30
C ILE A 120 11.31 4.75 -8.57
N GLY A 121 11.52 3.44 -8.49
CA GLY A 121 11.33 2.53 -9.62
C GLY A 121 9.87 2.51 -10.09
N THR A 122 8.92 2.49 -9.17
CA THR A 122 7.50 2.58 -9.50
C THR A 122 7.17 3.92 -10.17
N ALA A 123 7.65 5.03 -9.61
CA ALA A 123 7.41 6.35 -10.17
C ALA A 123 8.03 6.54 -11.57
N ALA A 124 9.21 5.95 -11.79
CA ALA A 124 9.90 5.98 -13.08
C ALA A 124 9.22 5.13 -14.16
N ALA A 125 8.50 4.08 -13.77
CA ALA A 125 7.76 3.22 -14.70
C ALA A 125 6.43 3.85 -15.17
N LEU A 126 5.94 4.89 -14.48
CA LEU A 126 4.71 5.59 -14.83
C LEU A 126 4.95 6.67 -15.89
N GLN A 127 3.91 6.96 -16.67
CA GLN A 127 3.92 8.07 -17.63
C GLN A 127 3.68 9.41 -16.90
N ASP A 128 4.11 10.51 -17.53
CA ASP A 128 3.98 11.85 -16.92
C ASP A 128 2.54 12.27 -16.66
N HIS A 129 1.59 11.74 -17.42
CA HIS A 129 0.16 12.03 -17.26
C HIS A 129 -0.56 11.11 -16.25
N ASP A 130 0.11 10.07 -15.75
CA ASP A 130 -0.47 9.18 -14.75
C ASP A 130 -0.62 9.91 -13.41
N LEU A 131 -1.74 9.68 -12.74
CA LEU A 131 -2.01 10.25 -11.42
C LEU A 131 -1.44 9.33 -10.34
N ILE A 132 -0.72 9.92 -9.38
CA ILE A 132 -0.15 9.22 -8.23
C ILE A 132 -0.86 9.72 -6.97
N PHE A 133 -1.34 8.78 -6.14
CA PHE A 133 -1.92 9.05 -4.82
C PHE A 133 -1.05 8.39 -3.74
N PRO A 134 0.10 8.99 -3.41
CA PRO A 134 1.08 8.37 -2.54
C PRO A 134 0.69 8.43 -1.06
N GLN A 135 1.20 7.49 -0.31
CA GLN A 135 1.19 7.50 1.15
C GLN A 135 2.43 8.23 1.70
N TYR A 136 2.54 8.26 3.02
CA TYR A 136 3.60 8.97 3.74
C TYR A 136 5.03 8.45 3.46
N ARG A 137 5.20 7.18 3.04
CA ARG A 137 6.50 6.58 2.68
C ARG A 137 6.84 6.67 1.21
N GLU A 138 6.09 7.43 0.45
CA GLU A 138 6.22 7.49 -1.01
C GLU A 138 6.59 8.89 -1.50
N ALA A 139 7.21 9.70 -0.62
CA ALA A 139 7.67 11.06 -0.95
C ALA A 139 8.68 11.08 -2.11
N GLY A 140 9.44 10.01 -2.32
CA GLY A 140 10.32 9.85 -3.46
C GLY A 140 9.62 9.98 -4.81
N SER A 141 8.34 9.61 -4.90
CA SER A 141 7.54 9.77 -6.12
C SER A 141 7.30 11.24 -6.49
N PHE A 142 7.18 12.12 -5.49
CA PHE A 142 7.08 13.56 -5.73
C PHE A 142 8.40 14.14 -6.23
N LEU A 143 9.53 13.75 -5.62
CA LEU A 143 10.85 14.17 -6.08
C LEU A 143 11.10 13.73 -7.52
N TRP A 144 10.76 12.49 -7.85
CA TRP A 144 10.85 11.99 -9.21
C TRP A 144 10.07 12.84 -10.22
N ARG A 145 8.90 13.31 -9.83
CA ARG A 145 8.02 14.20 -10.61
C ARG A 145 8.46 15.67 -10.62
N GLY A 146 9.63 15.99 -10.03
CA GLY A 146 10.21 17.33 -10.03
C GLY A 146 9.80 18.22 -8.86
N PHE A 147 9.15 17.64 -7.83
CA PHE A 147 8.93 18.37 -6.59
C PHE A 147 10.27 18.59 -5.88
N SER A 148 10.53 19.78 -5.39
CA SER A 148 11.76 20.09 -4.68
C SER A 148 11.65 19.78 -3.18
N ILE A 149 12.79 19.52 -2.53
CA ILE A 149 12.87 19.38 -1.06
C ILE A 149 12.28 20.60 -0.36
N GLN A 150 12.50 21.81 -0.90
CA GLN A 150 11.92 23.03 -0.34
C GLN A 150 10.38 23.03 -0.39
N GLN A 151 9.79 22.58 -1.49
CA GLN A 151 8.33 22.46 -1.61
C GLN A 151 7.75 21.39 -0.68
N MET A 152 8.51 20.33 -0.38
CA MET A 152 8.11 19.32 0.59
C MET A 152 8.15 19.84 2.04
N GLY A 153 8.96 20.86 2.32
CA GLY A 153 9.13 21.46 3.65
C GLY A 153 8.11 22.56 3.97
N HIS A 154 7.31 23.00 3.02
CA HIS A 154 6.27 24.00 3.17
C HIS A 154 4.90 23.39 3.41
#